data_f8d90fda23f48ed30242bbe3d9d7a7dc
#
_entry.id   f8d90fda23f48ed30242bbe3d9d7a7dc
#
_cell.length_a   1.000
_cell.length_b   1.000
_cell.length_c   1.000
_cell.angle_alpha   90.00
_cell.angle_beta   90.00
_cell.angle_gamma   90.00
#
_symmetry.space_group_name_H-M   'P 1'
#
loop_
_entity.id
_entity.type
_entity.pdbx_description
1 polymer ?
#
loop_
_entity_poly.entity_id
_entity_poly.type
_entity_poly.pdbx_seq_one_letter_code
_entity_poly.pdbx_strand_id
1 'polypeptide(L)'
;KKLRSPADDDFDDDESEEDIGIFLAHALDSWRSPKDRKGNLTAVLFTDIVGSTSITQEHGDEASQVLVNVHNSIVRGALQGHGGWEVKHTGDGIMAGFSNPPAAVDAGVDMQRGVAQYNTTKPDIELRLRVGISVGEPIAEDDDLFGATVQMAARLCDGAGTDGVMITNMLKEMCQGRALEFQDVEPKMFKGIAEPVPVSLVEWRPKKKKRTVTA
;
A
#
# COMPACT_ATOMS: atom_id res chain seq x y z
N LYS A 1 -45.28 -42.30 -28.49
CA LYS A 1 -44.19 -41.29 -28.49
C LYS A 1 -44.25 -40.57 -27.15
N LYS A 2 -43.43 -41.02 -26.19
CA LYS A 2 -43.26 -40.38 -24.91
C LYS A 2 -42.15 -39.34 -25.06
N LEU A 3 -42.43 -38.09 -24.74
CA LEU A 3 -41.45 -37.01 -24.59
C LEU A 3 -40.68 -37.23 -23.27
N ARG A 4 -39.38 -37.22 -23.38
CA ARG A 4 -38.42 -37.33 -22.29
C ARG A 4 -38.19 -35.92 -21.70
N SER A 5 -38.36 -35.77 -20.39
CA SER A 5 -38.01 -34.58 -19.61
C SER A 5 -36.50 -34.42 -19.54
N PRO A 6 -35.93 -33.20 -19.59
CA PRO A 6 -34.50 -33.01 -19.38
C PRO A 6 -34.13 -33.24 -17.92
N ALA A 7 -32.97 -33.85 -17.77
CA ALA A 7 -32.38 -34.32 -16.55
C ALA A 7 -32.05 -33.23 -15.56
N ASP A 8 -32.06 -33.61 -14.32
CA ASP A 8 -31.53 -32.96 -13.14
C ASP A 8 -30.03 -32.69 -13.34
N ASP A 9 -29.65 -31.44 -13.40
CA ASP A 9 -28.27 -31.00 -13.18
C ASP A 9 -28.08 -30.89 -11.66
N ASP A 10 -27.38 -31.87 -11.11
CA ASP A 10 -26.82 -31.80 -9.75
C ASP A 10 -25.80 -30.62 -9.72
N PHE A 11 -26.20 -29.52 -9.13
CA PHE A 11 -25.26 -28.49 -8.66
C PHE A 11 -24.60 -29.03 -7.40
N ASP A 12 -23.30 -29.28 -7.47
CA ASP A 12 -22.45 -29.53 -6.31
C ASP A 12 -22.43 -28.28 -5.40
N ASP A 13 -23.28 -28.29 -4.36
CA ASP A 13 -23.41 -27.18 -3.37
C ASP A 13 -22.31 -27.19 -2.30
N ASP A 14 -21.28 -28.04 -2.41
CA ASP A 14 -20.32 -28.28 -1.29
C ASP A 14 -19.05 -27.42 -1.35
N GLU A 15 -18.75 -26.72 -2.46
CA GLU A 15 -17.59 -25.81 -2.54
C GLU A 15 -17.88 -24.38 -2.07
N SER A 16 -19.14 -23.99 -1.87
CA SER A 16 -19.53 -22.60 -1.61
C SER A 16 -19.47 -22.17 -0.14
N GLU A 17 -19.60 -23.07 0.82
CA GLU A 17 -19.68 -22.71 2.24
C GLU A 17 -18.31 -22.44 2.89
N GLU A 18 -17.26 -23.19 2.52
CA GLU A 18 -15.90 -22.93 3.02
C GLU A 18 -15.32 -21.62 2.44
N ASP A 19 -15.52 -21.34 1.16
CA ASP A 19 -15.08 -20.10 0.51
C ASP A 19 -15.81 -18.87 1.07
N ILE A 20 -17.10 -18.97 1.36
CA ILE A 20 -17.89 -17.92 2.00
C ILE A 20 -17.42 -17.71 3.44
N GLY A 21 -17.08 -18.78 4.18
CA GLY A 21 -16.56 -18.72 5.54
C GLY A 21 -15.21 -18.01 5.62
N ILE A 22 -14.30 -18.31 4.69
CA ILE A 22 -12.98 -17.67 4.58
C ILE A 22 -13.15 -16.20 4.16
N PHE A 23 -14.02 -15.91 3.20
CA PHE A 23 -14.31 -14.54 2.77
C PHE A 23 -14.93 -13.69 3.90
N LEU A 24 -15.89 -14.25 4.64
CA LEU A 24 -16.50 -13.58 5.79
C LEU A 24 -15.52 -13.40 6.95
N ALA A 25 -14.62 -14.36 7.20
CA ALA A 25 -13.56 -14.20 8.20
C ALA A 25 -12.59 -13.09 7.83
N HIS A 26 -12.16 -13.01 6.56
CA HIS A 26 -11.35 -11.91 6.05
C HIS A 26 -12.08 -10.57 6.06
N ALA A 27 -13.36 -10.56 5.69
CA ALA A 27 -14.20 -9.36 5.75
C ALA A 27 -14.40 -8.87 7.19
N LEU A 28 -14.66 -9.78 8.13
CA LEU A 28 -14.80 -9.45 9.55
C LEU A 28 -13.49 -8.97 10.17
N ASP A 29 -12.34 -9.50 9.74
CA ASP A 29 -11.02 -9.03 10.22
C ASP A 29 -10.65 -7.66 9.63
N SER A 30 -11.10 -7.36 8.41
CA SER A 30 -10.97 -6.03 7.79
C SER A 30 -11.93 -4.99 8.41
N TRP A 31 -13.02 -5.43 9.02
CA TRP A 31 -14.02 -4.59 9.70
C TRP A 31 -13.70 -4.32 11.18
N ARG A 32 -12.64 -4.92 11.72
CA ARG A 32 -12.20 -4.60 13.07
C ARG A 32 -11.76 -3.14 13.13
N SER A 33 -12.53 -2.34 13.86
CA SER A 33 -12.19 -0.97 14.20
C SER A 33 -10.76 -0.89 14.76
N PRO A 34 -9.99 0.19 14.50
CA PRO A 34 -8.71 0.46 15.16
C PRO A 34 -8.75 0.27 16.68
N LYS A 35 -9.93 0.47 17.31
CA LYS A 35 -10.17 0.29 18.76
C LYS A 35 -9.96 -1.15 19.25
N ASP A 36 -10.20 -2.15 18.41
CA ASP A 36 -10.04 -3.57 18.77
C ASP A 36 -8.57 -4.06 18.65
N ARG A 37 -7.67 -3.19 18.19
CA ARG A 37 -6.26 -3.50 17.87
C ARG A 37 -5.26 -2.94 18.89
N LYS A 38 -5.72 -2.63 20.13
CA LYS A 38 -4.86 -2.08 21.19
C LYS A 38 -3.70 -3.03 21.52
N GLY A 39 -2.47 -2.51 21.46
CA GLY A 39 -1.26 -3.20 21.88
C GLY A 39 -0.63 -4.13 20.85
N ASN A 40 -1.06 -4.10 19.59
CA ASN A 40 -0.44 -4.89 18.53
C ASN A 40 0.47 -4.02 17.65
N LEU A 41 1.61 -4.59 17.30
CA LEU A 41 2.55 -4.01 16.36
C LEU A 41 1.84 -3.74 15.03
N THR A 42 1.77 -2.47 14.62
CA THR A 42 1.04 -2.01 13.44
C THR A 42 2.01 -1.31 12.49
N ALA A 43 1.98 -1.66 11.20
CA ALA A 43 2.62 -0.83 10.21
C ALA A 43 1.67 0.28 9.79
N VAL A 44 2.19 1.51 9.78
CA VAL A 44 1.52 2.70 9.28
C VAL A 44 2.15 3.08 7.96
N LEU A 45 1.32 3.26 6.94
CA LEU A 45 1.72 3.62 5.58
C LEU A 45 1.11 4.97 5.21
N PHE A 46 1.92 5.84 4.63
CA PHE A 46 1.47 7.06 3.97
C PHE A 46 1.80 7.01 2.49
N THR A 47 0.89 7.54 1.70
CA THR A 47 1.11 7.85 0.29
C THR A 47 0.96 9.34 0.05
N ASP A 48 1.60 9.85 -1.01
CA ASP A 48 1.52 11.25 -1.43
C ASP A 48 1.78 11.38 -2.93
N ILE A 49 0.97 12.19 -3.62
CA ILE A 49 1.14 12.48 -5.05
C ILE A 49 2.22 13.54 -5.21
N VAL A 50 3.29 13.19 -5.93
CA VAL A 50 4.41 14.12 -6.17
C VAL A 50 3.95 15.27 -7.06
N GLY A 51 4.12 16.50 -6.56
CA GLY A 51 3.82 17.71 -7.33
C GLY A 51 2.34 18.04 -7.45
N SER A 52 1.46 17.49 -6.61
CA SER A 52 0.01 17.74 -6.61
C SER A 52 -0.34 19.23 -6.68
N THR A 53 0.32 20.07 -5.90
CA THR A 53 0.12 21.53 -5.90
C THR A 53 0.47 22.16 -7.26
N SER A 54 1.60 21.76 -7.87
CA SER A 54 2.01 22.27 -9.19
C SER A 54 1.05 21.81 -10.28
N ILE A 55 0.59 20.55 -10.21
CA ILE A 55 -0.40 20.00 -11.15
C ILE A 55 -1.70 20.80 -11.09
N THR A 56 -2.19 21.11 -9.89
CA THR A 56 -3.38 21.94 -9.71
C THR A 56 -3.18 23.36 -10.30
N GLN A 57 -2.01 23.95 -10.09
CA GLN A 57 -1.71 25.29 -10.61
C GLN A 57 -1.58 25.34 -12.16
N GLU A 58 -1.01 24.30 -12.75
CA GLU A 58 -0.72 24.26 -14.20
C GLU A 58 -1.88 23.69 -15.01
N HIS A 59 -2.64 22.73 -14.47
CA HIS A 59 -3.65 21.98 -15.19
C HIS A 59 -5.07 22.14 -14.64
N GLY A 60 -5.23 22.83 -13.49
CA GLY A 60 -6.51 23.10 -12.84
C GLY A 60 -7.02 21.98 -11.94
N ASP A 61 -8.10 22.28 -11.23
CA ASP A 61 -8.67 21.40 -10.19
C ASP A 61 -9.23 20.09 -10.78
N GLU A 62 -9.84 20.13 -11.98
CA GLU A 62 -10.40 18.93 -12.61
C GLU A 62 -9.33 17.89 -12.92
N ALA A 63 -8.20 18.32 -13.49
CA ALA A 63 -7.08 17.42 -13.81
C ALA A 63 -6.45 16.84 -12.53
N SER A 64 -6.28 17.67 -11.50
CA SER A 64 -5.82 17.23 -10.18
C SER A 64 -6.76 16.19 -9.58
N GLN A 65 -8.08 16.40 -9.65
CA GLN A 65 -9.07 15.48 -9.13
C GLN A 65 -9.06 14.12 -9.86
N VAL A 66 -8.81 14.11 -11.16
CA VAL A 66 -8.64 12.85 -11.92
C VAL A 66 -7.47 12.06 -11.38
N LEU A 67 -6.31 12.69 -11.14
CA LEU A 67 -5.14 12.01 -10.58
C LEU A 67 -5.38 11.50 -9.16
N VAL A 68 -6.06 12.27 -8.31
CA VAL A 68 -6.45 11.84 -6.97
C VAL A 68 -7.36 10.61 -7.04
N ASN A 69 -8.31 10.57 -7.96
CA ASN A 69 -9.20 9.42 -8.12
C ASN A 69 -8.44 8.16 -8.58
N VAL A 70 -7.50 8.30 -9.52
CA VAL A 70 -6.64 7.21 -9.98
C VAL A 70 -5.76 6.71 -8.83
N HIS A 71 -5.09 7.62 -8.11
CA HIS A 71 -4.31 7.31 -6.92
C HIS A 71 -5.14 6.51 -5.90
N ASN A 72 -6.32 7.02 -5.54
CA ASN A 72 -7.19 6.37 -4.56
C ASN A 72 -7.61 4.95 -4.99
N SER A 73 -7.90 4.76 -6.29
CA SER A 73 -8.25 3.45 -6.82
C SER A 73 -7.08 2.45 -6.70
N ILE A 74 -5.88 2.87 -7.08
CA ILE A 74 -4.67 2.04 -7.00
C ILE A 74 -4.34 1.69 -5.55
N VAL A 75 -4.34 2.70 -4.66
CA VAL A 75 -4.01 2.51 -3.24
C VAL A 75 -5.02 1.57 -2.57
N ARG A 76 -6.33 1.82 -2.72
CA ARG A 76 -7.38 0.98 -2.13
C ARG A 76 -7.34 -0.45 -2.65
N GLY A 77 -7.06 -0.64 -3.94
CA GLY A 77 -6.87 -1.98 -4.51
C GLY A 77 -5.70 -2.72 -3.87
N ALA A 78 -4.56 -2.06 -3.65
CA ALA A 78 -3.42 -2.65 -2.96
C ALA A 78 -3.70 -2.90 -1.47
N LEU A 79 -4.40 -2.00 -0.77
CA LEU A 79 -4.83 -2.23 0.62
C LEU A 79 -5.68 -3.49 0.73
N GLN A 80 -6.70 -3.61 -0.12
CA GLN A 80 -7.58 -4.79 -0.14
C GLN A 80 -6.81 -6.08 -0.42
N GLY A 81 -5.88 -6.06 -1.38
CA GLY A 81 -5.08 -7.24 -1.75
C GLY A 81 -4.12 -7.72 -0.65
N HIS A 82 -3.75 -6.85 0.29
CA HIS A 82 -2.76 -7.15 1.33
C HIS A 82 -3.29 -7.04 2.77
N GLY A 83 -4.63 -6.95 2.95
CA GLY A 83 -5.27 -6.89 4.25
C GLY A 83 -4.98 -5.62 5.05
N GLY A 84 -4.72 -4.51 4.35
CA GLY A 84 -4.61 -3.18 4.92
C GLY A 84 -5.96 -2.48 5.02
N TRP A 85 -6.03 -1.45 5.84
CA TRP A 85 -7.22 -0.60 5.94
C TRP A 85 -6.83 0.87 5.79
N GLU A 86 -7.71 1.63 5.14
CA GLU A 86 -7.60 3.08 5.08
C GLU A 86 -7.97 3.66 6.46
N VAL A 87 -7.07 4.48 7.02
CA VAL A 87 -7.33 5.21 8.26
C VAL A 87 -7.98 6.53 7.92
N LYS A 88 -7.36 7.29 7.01
CA LYS A 88 -7.91 8.55 6.52
C LYS A 88 -7.29 9.00 5.19
N HIS A 89 -8.03 9.84 4.50
CA HIS A 89 -7.57 10.58 3.32
C HIS A 89 -6.91 11.90 3.77
N THR A 90 -5.76 12.23 3.19
CA THR A 90 -4.97 13.42 3.56
C THR A 90 -4.97 14.51 2.47
N GLY A 91 -5.97 14.49 1.59
CA GLY A 91 -6.09 15.41 0.46
C GLY A 91 -5.56 14.77 -0.83
N ASP A 92 -4.24 14.73 -1.02
CA ASP A 92 -3.55 14.10 -2.15
C ASP A 92 -2.88 12.77 -1.79
N GLY A 93 -3.13 12.25 -0.60
CA GLY A 93 -2.59 10.99 -0.10
C GLY A 93 -3.56 10.20 0.76
N ILE A 94 -3.15 9.02 1.16
CA ILE A 94 -3.87 8.14 2.07
C ILE A 94 -2.95 7.70 3.21
N MET A 95 -3.48 7.74 4.43
CA MET A 95 -2.91 7.06 5.58
C MET A 95 -3.60 5.73 5.76
N ALA A 96 -2.83 4.67 5.87
CA ALA A 96 -3.32 3.30 6.02
C ALA A 96 -2.61 2.55 7.15
N GLY A 97 -3.28 1.51 7.67
CA GLY A 97 -2.74 0.63 8.70
C GLY A 97 -2.71 -0.83 8.26
N PHE A 98 -1.77 -1.61 8.83
CA PHE A 98 -1.63 -3.05 8.60
C PHE A 98 -1.31 -3.77 9.89
N SER A 99 -2.08 -4.80 10.24
CA SER A 99 -1.77 -5.70 11.37
C SER A 99 -0.63 -6.67 11.03
N ASN A 100 -0.33 -6.87 9.74
CA ASN A 100 0.82 -7.64 9.26
C ASN A 100 1.83 -6.67 8.63
N PRO A 101 2.89 -6.26 9.36
CA PRO A 101 3.81 -5.23 8.86
C PRO A 101 4.50 -5.55 7.53
N PRO A 102 4.97 -6.77 7.24
CA PRO A 102 5.51 -7.10 5.92
C PRO A 102 4.50 -6.96 4.77
N ALA A 103 3.19 -7.15 5.01
CA ALA A 103 2.16 -6.96 3.98
C ALA A 103 2.01 -5.48 3.57
N ALA A 104 2.33 -4.54 4.47
CA ALA A 104 2.38 -3.11 4.13
C ALA A 104 3.45 -2.80 3.07
N VAL A 105 4.59 -3.52 3.13
CA VAL A 105 5.67 -3.35 2.15
C VAL A 105 5.26 -3.92 0.78
N ASP A 106 4.64 -5.11 0.77
CA ASP A 106 4.10 -5.70 -0.46
C ASP A 106 3.04 -4.77 -1.10
N ALA A 107 2.14 -4.20 -0.29
CA ALA A 107 1.16 -3.21 -0.75
C ALA A 107 1.84 -1.97 -1.36
N GLY A 108 2.87 -1.42 -0.72
CA GLY A 108 3.64 -0.29 -1.24
C GLY A 108 4.30 -0.58 -2.58
N VAL A 109 4.82 -1.81 -2.77
CA VAL A 109 5.36 -2.29 -4.04
C VAL A 109 4.26 -2.35 -5.12
N ASP A 110 3.10 -2.90 -4.79
CA ASP A 110 1.99 -3.03 -5.74
C ASP A 110 1.36 -1.68 -6.07
N MET A 111 1.33 -0.72 -5.14
CA MET A 111 0.95 0.67 -5.42
C MET A 111 1.86 1.28 -6.50
N GLN A 112 3.18 1.16 -6.36
CA GLN A 112 4.13 1.69 -7.35
C GLN A 112 4.02 0.99 -8.70
N ARG A 113 3.79 -0.33 -8.72
CA ARG A 113 3.54 -1.08 -9.95
C ARG A 113 2.24 -0.65 -10.62
N GLY A 114 1.18 -0.43 -9.85
CA GLY A 114 -0.10 0.10 -10.33
C GLY A 114 0.04 1.48 -10.98
N VAL A 115 0.80 2.39 -10.34
CA VAL A 115 1.14 3.70 -10.91
C VAL A 115 1.94 3.56 -12.21
N ALA A 116 2.97 2.70 -12.21
CA ALA A 116 3.75 2.46 -13.42
C ALA A 116 2.88 1.90 -14.56
N GLN A 117 1.96 0.97 -14.24
CA GLN A 117 1.01 0.42 -15.21
C GLN A 117 0.06 1.50 -15.75
N TYR A 118 -0.49 2.36 -14.90
CA TYR A 118 -1.30 3.49 -15.33
C TYR A 118 -0.54 4.40 -16.30
N ASN A 119 0.69 4.74 -16.00
CA ASN A 119 1.51 5.61 -16.84
C ASN A 119 1.86 4.98 -18.22
N THR A 120 1.76 3.63 -18.37
CA THR A 120 1.91 3.00 -19.70
C THR A 120 0.79 3.36 -20.66
N THR A 121 -0.37 3.82 -20.17
CA THR A 121 -1.47 4.31 -21.00
C THR A 121 -1.19 5.68 -21.64
N LYS A 122 -0.06 6.30 -21.27
CA LYS A 122 0.37 7.63 -21.71
C LYS A 122 -0.70 8.70 -21.41
N PRO A 123 -1.07 8.88 -20.14
CA PRO A 123 -1.99 9.95 -19.76
C PRO A 123 -1.36 11.32 -20.03
N ASP A 124 -2.18 12.36 -20.15
CA ASP A 124 -1.70 13.74 -20.32
C ASP A 124 -0.80 14.19 -19.16
N ILE A 125 -1.11 13.71 -17.95
CA ILE A 125 -0.32 13.97 -16.76
C ILE A 125 0.06 12.62 -16.12
N GLU A 126 1.37 12.35 -15.99
CA GLU A 126 1.84 11.15 -15.32
C GLU A 126 1.58 11.23 -13.80
N LEU A 127 1.07 10.15 -13.24
CA LEU A 127 0.99 9.99 -11.79
C LEU A 127 2.37 9.61 -11.23
N ARG A 128 2.81 10.30 -10.21
CA ARG A 128 4.04 9.98 -9.45
C ARG A 128 3.69 9.88 -7.99
N LEU A 129 4.19 8.84 -7.32
CA LEU A 129 3.80 8.50 -5.96
C LEU A 129 5.03 8.40 -5.04
N ARG A 130 4.88 8.87 -3.82
CA ARG A 130 5.77 8.58 -2.70
C ARG A 130 5.06 7.69 -1.70
N VAL A 131 5.79 6.75 -1.11
CA VAL A 131 5.27 5.86 -0.06
C VAL A 131 6.26 5.81 1.09
N GLY A 132 5.77 6.02 2.31
CA GLY A 132 6.54 5.89 3.53
C GLY A 132 5.88 4.91 4.49
N ILE A 133 6.65 3.96 5.05
CA ILE A 133 6.11 2.93 5.94
C ILE A 133 6.96 2.81 7.20
N SER A 134 6.32 2.91 8.35
CA SER A 134 6.92 2.69 9.66
C SER A 134 6.15 1.61 10.42
N VAL A 135 6.80 0.98 11.38
CA VAL A 135 6.19 -0.05 12.23
C VAL A 135 6.39 0.32 13.70
N GLY A 136 5.38 0.09 14.51
CA GLY A 136 5.40 0.34 15.96
C GLY A 136 4.03 0.14 16.59
N GLU A 137 3.81 0.77 17.73
CA GLU A 137 2.56 0.71 18.48
C GLU A 137 1.89 2.09 18.47
N PRO A 138 1.13 2.44 17.41
CA PRO A 138 0.41 3.71 17.37
C PRO A 138 -0.73 3.72 18.39
N ILE A 139 -1.10 4.92 18.84
CA ILE A 139 -2.28 5.13 19.66
C ILE A 139 -3.49 5.16 18.74
N ALA A 140 -4.45 4.26 18.96
CA ALA A 140 -5.72 4.25 18.25
C ALA A 140 -6.79 5.00 19.02
N GLU A 141 -7.41 6.01 18.41
CA GLU A 141 -8.49 6.84 18.98
C GLU A 141 -9.46 7.24 17.86
N ASP A 142 -10.76 7.02 18.07
CA ASP A 142 -11.84 7.39 17.16
C ASP A 142 -11.62 7.07 15.67
N ASP A 143 -11.18 5.82 15.40
CA ASP A 143 -10.87 5.30 14.07
C ASP A 143 -9.64 5.96 13.40
N ASP A 144 -8.87 6.76 14.13
CA ASP A 144 -7.60 7.33 13.71
C ASP A 144 -6.40 6.72 14.46
N LEU A 145 -5.19 6.94 13.95
CA LEU A 145 -3.93 6.51 14.55
C LEU A 145 -3.04 7.72 14.83
N PHE A 146 -2.36 7.71 15.98
CA PHE A 146 -1.51 8.79 16.45
C PHE A 146 -0.17 8.27 16.99
N GLY A 147 0.76 9.19 17.22
CA GLY A 147 2.02 8.94 17.90
C GLY A 147 3.23 8.85 16.98
N ALA A 148 4.36 8.41 17.55
CA ALA A 148 5.67 8.42 16.90
C ALA A 148 5.71 7.58 15.61
N THR A 149 5.00 6.44 15.58
CA THR A 149 4.93 5.57 14.40
C THR A 149 4.28 6.30 13.21
N VAL A 150 3.19 7.03 13.46
CA VAL A 150 2.48 7.82 12.44
C VAL A 150 3.36 8.95 11.93
N GLN A 151 3.99 9.70 12.84
CA GLN A 151 4.91 10.78 12.46
C GLN A 151 6.09 10.24 11.64
N MET A 152 6.66 9.11 12.03
CA MET A 152 7.76 8.49 11.29
C MET A 152 7.33 8.09 9.89
N ALA A 153 6.18 7.45 9.71
CA ALA A 153 5.67 7.04 8.40
C ALA A 153 5.46 8.25 7.46
N ALA A 154 4.91 9.35 7.98
CA ALA A 154 4.77 10.60 7.23
C ALA A 154 6.13 11.15 6.80
N ARG A 155 7.14 11.18 7.70
CA ARG A 155 8.50 11.63 7.37
C ARG A 155 9.21 10.75 6.34
N LEU A 156 8.99 9.42 6.42
CA LEU A 156 9.51 8.49 5.42
C LEU A 156 8.87 8.77 4.05
N CYS A 157 7.57 9.04 4.00
CA CYS A 157 6.89 9.42 2.76
C CYS A 157 7.48 10.70 2.15
N ASP A 158 7.64 11.76 2.94
CA ASP A 158 8.30 13.00 2.52
C ASP A 158 9.72 12.75 1.99
N GLY A 159 10.46 11.84 2.65
CA GLY A 159 11.86 11.52 2.35
C GLY A 159 12.09 10.48 1.26
N ALA A 160 11.04 9.81 0.78
CA ALA A 160 11.16 8.65 -0.13
C ALA A 160 11.67 9.01 -1.53
N GLY A 161 11.49 10.28 -1.95
CA GLY A 161 11.75 10.70 -3.32
C GLY A 161 10.68 10.23 -4.30
N THR A 162 10.73 10.73 -5.52
CA THR A 162 9.75 10.39 -6.56
C THR A 162 9.79 8.88 -6.87
N ASP A 163 8.64 8.24 -6.90
CA ASP A 163 8.45 6.81 -7.11
C ASP A 163 9.14 5.93 -6.04
N GLY A 164 9.52 6.50 -4.91
CA GLY A 164 10.18 5.78 -3.82
C GLY A 164 9.20 5.10 -2.88
N VAL A 165 9.62 3.97 -2.31
CA VAL A 165 9.01 3.33 -1.15
C VAL A 165 10.08 3.27 -0.07
N MET A 166 9.95 4.10 0.97
CA MET A 166 10.92 4.19 2.07
C MET A 166 10.37 3.57 3.34
N ILE A 167 11.19 2.76 3.96
CA ILE A 167 10.85 2.06 5.20
C ILE A 167 11.93 2.22 6.26
N THR A 168 11.58 2.01 7.53
CA THR A 168 12.58 1.85 8.59
C THR A 168 13.33 0.51 8.45
N ASN A 169 14.60 0.46 8.86
CA ASN A 169 15.35 -0.80 8.87
C ASN A 169 14.72 -1.85 9.78
N MET A 170 14.04 -1.45 10.84
CA MET A 170 13.25 -2.37 11.68
C MET A 170 12.21 -3.12 10.84
N LEU A 171 11.48 -2.42 9.97
CA LEU A 171 10.49 -3.07 9.09
C LEU A 171 11.16 -3.93 8.01
N LYS A 172 12.34 -3.53 7.50
CA LYS A 172 13.15 -4.35 6.58
C LYS A 172 13.51 -5.70 7.21
N GLU A 173 13.96 -5.71 8.47
CA GLU A 173 14.28 -6.96 9.18
C GLU A 173 13.05 -7.88 9.30
N MET A 174 11.86 -7.34 9.49
CA MET A 174 10.61 -8.11 9.53
C MET A 174 10.21 -8.71 8.19
N CYS A 175 10.79 -8.24 7.09
CA CYS A 175 10.56 -8.75 5.74
C CYS A 175 11.50 -9.89 5.34
N GLN A 176 12.36 -10.39 6.25
CA GLN A 176 13.26 -11.49 5.96
C GLN A 176 12.50 -12.73 5.48
N GLY A 177 13.02 -13.37 4.43
CA GLY A 177 12.39 -14.54 3.79
C GLY A 177 11.34 -14.21 2.73
N ARG A 178 11.00 -12.94 2.52
CA ARG A 178 10.16 -12.49 1.40
C ARG A 178 10.99 -12.20 0.15
N ALA A 179 10.35 -12.30 -1.01
CA ALA A 179 10.97 -11.97 -2.31
C ALA A 179 11.02 -10.44 -2.53
N LEU A 180 11.51 -9.70 -1.52
CA LEU A 180 11.70 -8.26 -1.55
C LEU A 180 13.19 -7.95 -1.57
N GLU A 181 13.56 -6.93 -2.33
CA GLU A 181 14.92 -6.40 -2.37
C GLU A 181 14.93 -4.98 -1.82
N PHE A 182 16.02 -4.64 -1.15
CA PHE A 182 16.18 -3.36 -0.47
C PHE A 182 17.51 -2.73 -0.85
N GLN A 183 17.48 -1.42 -1.03
CA GLN A 183 18.66 -0.59 -1.13
C GLN A 183 18.87 0.11 0.20
N ASP A 184 20.00 -0.15 0.85
CA ASP A 184 20.40 0.61 2.02
C ASP A 184 20.82 2.01 1.61
N VAL A 185 20.37 2.98 2.37
CA VAL A 185 20.72 4.40 2.19
C VAL A 185 21.30 4.93 3.49
N GLU A 186 22.03 6.03 3.42
CA GLU A 186 22.55 6.70 4.61
C GLU A 186 21.40 7.05 5.58
N PRO A 187 21.63 6.88 6.91
CA PRO A 187 20.63 7.25 7.90
C PRO A 187 20.16 8.70 7.71
N LYS A 188 18.85 8.91 7.78
CA LYS A 188 18.26 10.23 7.50
C LYS A 188 17.89 10.97 8.76
N MET A 189 18.21 12.27 8.77
CA MET A 189 17.68 13.21 9.76
C MET A 189 16.27 13.64 9.35
N PHE A 190 15.31 13.48 10.24
CA PHE A 190 13.94 13.95 10.03
C PHE A 190 13.58 15.06 11.00
N LYS A 191 12.78 16.03 10.56
CA LYS A 191 12.33 17.14 11.38
C LYS A 191 11.61 16.64 12.64
N GLY A 192 12.11 17.05 13.82
CA GLY A 192 11.54 16.67 15.12
C GLY A 192 12.04 15.32 15.67
N ILE A 193 13.03 14.70 15.02
CA ILE A 193 13.69 13.46 15.49
C ILE A 193 15.16 13.83 15.79
N ALA A 194 15.60 13.49 17.00
CA ALA A 194 16.89 13.93 17.50
C ALA A 194 18.09 13.21 16.86
N GLU A 195 17.90 11.97 16.43
CA GLU A 195 18.98 11.13 15.90
C GLU A 195 18.69 10.69 14.46
N PRO A 196 19.75 10.42 13.65
CA PRO A 196 19.57 9.87 12.32
C PRO A 196 18.86 8.51 12.37
N VAL A 197 17.84 8.32 11.55
CA VAL A 197 17.06 7.08 11.46
C VAL A 197 17.61 6.19 10.37
N PRO A 198 17.99 4.93 10.68
CA PRO A 198 18.33 3.93 9.68
C PRO A 198 17.11 3.58 8.82
N VAL A 199 17.23 3.78 7.50
CA VAL A 199 16.14 3.58 6.54
C VAL A 199 16.64 2.83 5.30
N SER A 200 15.71 2.22 4.58
CA SER A 200 15.98 1.55 3.31
C SER A 200 14.93 1.94 2.27
N LEU A 201 15.32 1.91 0.99
CA LEU A 201 14.38 1.97 -0.13
C LEU A 201 14.05 0.56 -0.59
N VAL A 202 12.78 0.33 -0.93
CA VAL A 202 12.30 -0.94 -1.47
C VAL A 202 12.48 -0.93 -2.99
N GLU A 203 13.15 -1.95 -3.51
CA GLU A 203 13.32 -2.14 -4.95
C GLU A 203 12.05 -2.78 -5.53
N TRP A 204 11.18 -1.97 -6.10
CA TRP A 204 9.90 -2.42 -6.63
C TRP A 204 9.91 -2.68 -8.15
N ARG A 205 10.90 -2.11 -8.86
CA ARG A 205 11.05 -2.32 -10.30
C ARG A 205 11.64 -3.69 -10.60
N PRO A 206 11.10 -4.44 -11.57
CA PRO A 206 11.71 -5.72 -11.96
C PRO A 206 13.13 -5.48 -12.50
N LYS A 207 14.09 -6.27 -12.03
CA LYS A 207 15.44 -6.24 -12.59
C LYS A 207 15.38 -6.54 -14.10
N LYS A 208 15.98 -5.68 -14.92
CA LYS A 208 16.21 -5.99 -16.33
C LYS A 208 17.06 -7.25 -16.39
N LYS A 209 16.50 -8.36 -16.91
CA LYS A 209 17.32 -9.55 -17.21
C LYS A 209 18.49 -9.11 -18.06
N LYS A 210 19.73 -9.23 -17.57
CA LYS A 210 20.93 -9.09 -18.40
C LYS A 210 20.79 -10.10 -19.52
N ARG A 211 20.62 -9.63 -20.76
CA ARG A 211 20.74 -10.50 -21.93
C ARG A 211 22.18 -11.02 -21.93
N THR A 212 22.36 -12.28 -21.54
CA THR A 212 23.61 -12.98 -21.76
C THR A 212 23.79 -13.06 -23.28
N VAL A 213 24.63 -12.21 -23.82
CA VAL A 213 25.09 -12.36 -25.20
C VAL A 213 26.05 -13.53 -25.13
N THR A 214 25.57 -14.71 -25.56
CA THR A 214 26.43 -15.85 -25.82
C THR A 214 27.22 -15.52 -27.09
N ALA A 215 28.52 -15.38 -26.94
CA ALA A 215 29.47 -15.22 -28.04
C ALA A 215 29.62 -16.54 -28.81
#